data_fa59f86a578fdd13053904434e5e4b91
#
_entry.id   fa59f86a578fdd13053904434e5e4b91
#
_cell.length_a   1.000
_cell.length_b   1.000
_cell.length_c   1.000
_cell.angle_alpha   90.00
_cell.angle_beta   90.00
_cell.angle_gamma   90.00
#
_symmetry.space_group_name_H-M   'P 1'
#
loop_
_entity.id
_entity.type
_entity.pdbx_description
1 polymer ?
#
loop_
_entity_poly.entity_id
_entity_poly.type
_entity_poly.pdbx_seq_one_letter_code
_entity_poly.pdbx_strand_id
1 'polypeptide(L)'
;MAYLISIGSTVCGTTAIMATAPVIKATKNEVSYAIANITLFGILSMLIYPYFANFYFSGEPLLIGLFLGTSIHETSQVAAAGLIYEQQFNSPETLNIATVTKLIRNTFLIIMIPLFAFIYNRGRSKEKGYSILNIFPYFVLGFIAMIIVRNLGDQVFVVENNDNWIQLINSIKLSSKI
;
A
#
# COMPACT_ATOMS: atom_id res chain seq x y z
N MET A 1 -13.92 -3.61 -15.06
CA MET A 1 -13.47 -2.23 -14.96
C MET A 1 -13.81 -1.59 -13.61
N ALA A 2 -15.10 -1.33 -13.28
CA ALA A 2 -15.48 -0.66 -12.02
C ALA A 2 -14.88 -1.31 -10.77
N TYR A 3 -14.90 -2.65 -10.65
CA TYR A 3 -14.29 -3.37 -9.53
C TYR A 3 -12.79 -3.11 -9.39
N LEU A 4 -12.04 -2.99 -10.50
CA LEU A 4 -10.60 -2.70 -10.45
C LEU A 4 -10.31 -1.30 -9.92
N ILE A 5 -11.07 -0.31 -10.39
CA ILE A 5 -10.92 1.07 -9.92
C ILE A 5 -11.31 1.17 -8.44
N SER A 6 -12.43 0.54 -8.05
CA SER A 6 -12.88 0.55 -6.65
C SER A 6 -11.83 -0.04 -5.70
N ILE A 7 -11.30 -1.23 -6.01
CA ILE A 7 -10.32 -1.87 -5.13
C ILE A 7 -8.98 -1.12 -5.12
N GLY A 8 -8.57 -0.57 -6.26
CA GLY A 8 -7.38 0.28 -6.35
C GLY A 8 -7.51 1.54 -5.50
N SER A 9 -8.70 2.17 -5.49
CA SER A 9 -8.95 3.38 -4.70
C SER A 9 -9.06 3.09 -3.20
N THR A 10 -9.54 1.89 -2.82
CA THR A 10 -9.78 1.58 -1.39
C THR A 10 -8.56 1.15 -0.63
N VAL A 11 -7.56 0.54 -1.24
CA VAL A 11 -6.41 -0.02 -0.51
C VAL A 11 -5.06 0.52 -0.99
N CYS A 12 -4.48 -0.06 -2.05
CA CYS A 12 -3.11 0.23 -2.47
C CYS A 12 -3.00 0.30 -4.00
N GLY A 13 -3.69 1.24 -4.62
CA GLY A 13 -3.52 1.58 -6.04
C GLY A 13 -3.27 0.38 -6.96
N THR A 14 -2.14 0.42 -7.64
CA THR A 14 -1.71 -0.60 -8.61
C THR A 14 -1.58 -2.00 -8.04
N THR A 15 -1.08 -2.15 -6.82
CA THR A 15 -0.91 -3.49 -6.20
C THR A 15 -2.26 -4.20 -6.04
N ALA A 16 -3.29 -3.48 -5.58
CA ALA A 16 -4.62 -4.04 -5.42
C ALA A 16 -5.27 -4.41 -6.77
N ILE A 17 -5.07 -3.59 -7.80
CA ILE A 17 -5.53 -3.87 -9.16
C ILE A 17 -4.86 -5.13 -9.71
N MET A 18 -3.53 -5.21 -9.64
CA MET A 18 -2.77 -6.35 -10.16
C MET A 18 -3.12 -7.66 -9.45
N ALA A 19 -3.32 -7.62 -8.14
CA ALA A 19 -3.70 -8.78 -7.35
C ALA A 19 -5.14 -9.26 -7.65
N THR A 20 -6.05 -8.32 -7.96
CA THR A 20 -7.46 -8.64 -8.21
C THR A 20 -7.74 -9.00 -9.67
N ALA A 21 -6.95 -8.47 -10.60
CA ALA A 21 -7.15 -8.67 -12.04
C ALA A 21 -7.31 -10.15 -12.46
N PRO A 22 -6.44 -11.10 -12.04
CA PRO A 22 -6.60 -12.51 -12.37
C PRO A 22 -7.84 -13.13 -11.72
N VAL A 23 -8.23 -12.67 -10.54
CA VAL A 23 -9.39 -13.17 -9.78
C VAL A 23 -10.70 -12.92 -10.52
N ILE A 24 -10.84 -11.72 -11.12
CA ILE A 24 -12.03 -11.32 -11.86
C ILE A 24 -11.89 -11.54 -13.37
N LYS A 25 -10.80 -12.19 -13.80
CA LYS A 25 -10.49 -12.42 -15.23
C LYS A 25 -10.54 -11.14 -16.06
N ALA A 26 -9.96 -10.06 -15.52
CA ALA A 26 -9.92 -8.77 -16.19
C ALA A 26 -9.02 -8.82 -17.43
N THR A 27 -9.41 -8.10 -18.46
CA THR A 27 -8.59 -7.97 -19.68
C THR A 27 -7.40 -7.04 -19.44
N LYS A 28 -6.34 -7.19 -20.23
CA LYS A 28 -5.14 -6.34 -20.13
C LYS A 28 -5.49 -4.86 -20.28
N ASN A 29 -6.42 -4.53 -21.18
CA ASN A 29 -6.86 -3.14 -21.40
C ASN A 29 -7.57 -2.56 -20.17
N GLU A 30 -8.42 -3.34 -19.50
CA GLU A 30 -9.10 -2.89 -18.27
C GLU A 30 -8.11 -2.63 -17.14
N VAL A 31 -7.11 -3.51 -17.00
CA VAL A 31 -6.04 -3.37 -16.00
C VAL A 31 -5.22 -2.11 -16.27
N SER A 32 -4.74 -1.95 -17.52
CA SER A 32 -3.93 -0.78 -17.91
C SER A 32 -4.68 0.54 -17.71
N TYR A 33 -5.95 0.58 -18.08
CA TYR A 33 -6.78 1.77 -17.90
C TYR A 33 -7.02 2.08 -16.42
N ALA A 34 -7.29 1.07 -15.60
CA ALA A 34 -7.49 1.26 -14.17
C ALA A 34 -6.21 1.77 -13.48
N ILE A 35 -5.04 1.21 -13.84
CA ILE A 35 -3.74 1.67 -13.34
C ILE A 35 -3.48 3.11 -13.75
N ALA A 36 -3.64 3.43 -15.05
CA ALA A 36 -3.40 4.78 -15.56
C ALA A 36 -4.27 5.82 -14.85
N ASN A 37 -5.55 5.51 -14.63
CA ASN A 37 -6.49 6.37 -13.93
C ASN A 37 -6.03 6.66 -12.48
N ILE A 38 -5.75 5.60 -11.70
CA ILE A 38 -5.32 5.74 -10.30
C ILE A 38 -3.99 6.46 -10.19
N THR A 39 -3.03 6.17 -11.08
CA THR A 39 -1.73 6.83 -11.08
C THR A 39 -1.87 8.32 -11.39
N LEU A 40 -2.67 8.69 -12.40
CA LEU A 40 -2.88 10.08 -12.79
C LEU A 40 -3.49 10.90 -11.64
N PHE A 41 -4.62 10.43 -11.08
CA PHE A 41 -5.27 11.11 -9.96
C PHE A 41 -4.41 11.09 -8.70
N GLY A 42 -3.63 10.04 -8.49
CA GLY A 42 -2.69 9.95 -7.38
C GLY A 42 -1.54 10.97 -7.48
N ILE A 43 -1.00 11.22 -8.69
CA ILE A 43 0.01 12.27 -8.91
C ILE A 43 -0.58 13.65 -8.62
N LEU A 44 -1.79 13.93 -9.10
CA LEU A 44 -2.46 15.19 -8.80
C LEU A 44 -2.69 15.37 -7.29
N SER A 45 -3.14 14.32 -6.61
CA SER A 45 -3.33 14.33 -5.17
C SER A 45 -2.01 14.54 -4.41
N MET A 46 -0.94 13.89 -4.83
CA MET A 46 0.40 14.03 -4.24
C MET A 46 0.90 15.48 -4.27
N LEU A 47 0.61 16.22 -5.35
CA LEU A 47 1.04 17.61 -5.50
C LEU A 47 0.13 18.59 -4.76
N ILE A 48 -1.17 18.35 -4.71
CA ILE A 48 -2.16 19.29 -4.18
C ILE A 48 -2.42 19.09 -2.68
N TYR A 49 -2.53 17.83 -2.23
CA TYR A 49 -2.98 17.52 -0.88
C TYR A 49 -2.09 18.00 0.26
N PRO A 50 -0.75 18.08 0.14
CA PRO A 50 0.09 18.66 1.19
C PRO A 50 -0.30 20.11 1.54
N TYR A 51 -0.54 20.92 0.54
CA TYR A 51 -0.93 22.33 0.71
C TYR A 51 -2.36 22.47 1.22
N PHE A 52 -3.28 21.67 0.63
CA PHE A 52 -4.67 21.64 1.08
C PHE A 52 -4.80 21.20 2.53
N ALA A 53 -4.07 20.15 2.91
CA ALA A 53 -4.08 19.62 4.27
C ALA A 53 -3.52 20.63 5.28
N ASN A 54 -2.44 21.33 4.94
CA ASN A 54 -1.88 22.37 5.79
C ASN A 54 -2.88 23.48 6.08
N PHE A 55 -3.59 23.91 5.03
CA PHE A 55 -4.61 24.95 5.17
C PHE A 55 -5.79 24.48 6.03
N TYR A 56 -6.28 23.25 5.81
CA TYR A 56 -7.49 22.75 6.46
C TYR A 56 -7.26 22.28 7.90
N PHE A 57 -6.10 21.68 8.18
CA PHE A 57 -5.75 21.15 9.51
C PHE A 57 -4.81 22.05 10.32
N SER A 58 -4.63 23.30 9.90
CA SER A 58 -3.85 24.32 10.65
C SER A 58 -2.43 23.87 11.04
N GLY A 59 -1.81 23.03 10.21
CA GLY A 59 -0.45 22.56 10.44
C GLY A 59 -0.31 21.41 11.44
N GLU A 60 -1.38 20.79 11.91
CA GLU A 60 -1.34 19.66 12.87
C GLU A 60 -0.76 18.40 12.22
N PRO A 61 0.46 17.93 12.59
CA PRO A 61 1.17 16.87 11.87
C PRO A 61 0.41 15.53 11.86
N LEU A 62 -0.29 15.21 12.97
CA LEU A 62 -1.05 13.97 13.10
C LEU A 62 -2.21 13.92 12.11
N LEU A 63 -3.02 14.97 12.06
CA LEU A 63 -4.18 15.02 11.16
C LEU A 63 -3.77 15.04 9.70
N ILE A 64 -2.71 15.77 9.38
CA ILE A 64 -2.17 15.87 8.02
C ILE A 64 -1.59 14.53 7.59
N GLY A 65 -0.80 13.87 8.44
CA GLY A 65 -0.24 12.55 8.16
C GLY A 65 -1.33 11.49 7.94
N LEU A 66 -2.36 11.47 8.79
CA LEU A 66 -3.54 10.61 8.62
C LEU A 66 -4.26 10.90 7.30
N PHE A 67 -4.48 12.17 6.98
CA PHE A 67 -5.14 12.57 5.74
C PHE A 67 -4.34 12.13 4.50
N LEU A 68 -3.04 12.42 4.43
CA LEU A 68 -2.19 12.02 3.30
C LEU A 68 -2.14 10.50 3.15
N GLY A 69 -1.96 9.76 4.26
CA GLY A 69 -1.89 8.28 4.24
C GLY A 69 -3.19 7.60 3.84
N THR A 70 -4.35 8.22 4.16
CA THR A 70 -5.66 7.66 3.83
C THR A 70 -6.20 8.11 2.47
N SER A 71 -5.88 9.32 2.02
CA SER A 71 -6.47 9.91 0.82
C SER A 71 -5.71 9.55 -0.45
N ILE A 72 -4.39 9.39 -0.39
CA ILE A 72 -3.55 9.05 -1.55
C ILE A 72 -3.52 7.52 -1.75
N HIS A 73 -3.63 7.08 -3.01
CA HIS A 73 -3.86 5.67 -3.29
C HIS A 73 -2.56 4.84 -3.31
N GLU A 74 -1.47 5.36 -3.83
CA GLU A 74 -0.21 4.66 -4.01
C GLU A 74 0.77 4.95 -2.88
N THR A 75 1.49 3.92 -2.37
CA THR A 75 2.44 4.10 -1.25
C THR A 75 3.59 5.05 -1.59
N SER A 76 4.13 4.96 -2.82
CA SER A 76 5.17 5.87 -3.30
C SER A 76 4.71 7.32 -3.36
N GLN A 77 3.47 7.55 -3.77
CA GLN A 77 2.86 8.89 -3.81
C GLN A 77 2.58 9.44 -2.40
N VAL A 78 2.22 8.58 -1.44
CA VAL A 78 2.08 8.99 -0.03
C VAL A 78 3.43 9.44 0.53
N ALA A 79 4.49 8.65 0.28
CA ALA A 79 5.84 9.01 0.71
C ALA A 79 6.30 10.33 0.08
N ALA A 80 6.06 10.51 -1.21
CA ALA A 80 6.40 11.75 -1.92
C ALA A 80 5.59 12.96 -1.40
N ALA A 81 4.28 12.80 -1.14
CA ALA A 81 3.46 13.85 -0.54
C ALA A 81 3.93 14.22 0.87
N GLY A 82 4.31 13.22 1.68
CA GLY A 82 4.90 13.45 3.00
C GLY A 82 6.24 14.18 2.94
N LEU A 83 7.11 13.84 1.97
CA LEU A 83 8.37 14.55 1.72
C LEU A 83 8.14 15.99 1.27
N ILE A 84 7.18 16.24 0.38
CA ILE A 84 6.80 17.59 -0.04
C ILE A 84 6.37 18.40 1.19
N TYR A 85 5.53 17.80 2.04
CA TYR A 85 5.05 18.47 3.25
C TYR A 85 6.21 18.76 4.23
N GLU A 86 7.09 17.79 4.46
CA GLU A 86 8.28 17.96 5.32
C GLU A 86 9.17 19.11 4.83
N GLN A 87 9.46 19.16 3.53
CA GLN A 87 10.32 20.19 2.94
C GLN A 87 9.70 21.59 2.97
N GLN A 88 8.37 21.70 2.82
CA GLN A 88 7.67 22.98 2.76
C GLN A 88 7.34 23.54 4.15
N PHE A 89 7.03 22.67 5.09
CA PHE A 89 6.48 23.06 6.40
C PHE A 89 7.35 22.61 7.59
N ASN A 90 8.55 22.03 7.34
CA ASN A 90 9.50 21.57 8.36
C ASN A 90 8.90 20.60 9.38
N SER A 91 8.08 19.63 8.92
CA SER A 91 7.40 18.66 9.78
C SER A 91 7.76 17.22 9.40
N PRO A 92 8.89 16.66 9.89
CA PRO A 92 9.30 15.29 9.58
C PRO A 92 8.36 14.21 10.16
N GLU A 93 7.62 14.56 11.20
CA GLU A 93 6.64 13.66 11.83
C GLU A 93 5.51 13.29 10.87
N THR A 94 5.08 14.23 10.03
CA THR A 94 3.99 14.04 9.06
C THR A 94 4.30 12.94 8.05
N LEU A 95 5.54 12.87 7.54
CA LEU A 95 5.98 11.80 6.63
C LEU A 95 5.87 10.43 7.29
N ASN A 96 6.34 10.32 8.53
CA ASN A 96 6.31 9.05 9.28
C ASN A 96 4.86 8.60 9.52
N ILE A 97 3.99 9.50 9.96
CA ILE A 97 2.58 9.21 10.23
C ILE A 97 1.87 8.80 8.93
N ALA A 98 2.06 9.54 7.84
CA ALA A 98 1.47 9.22 6.55
C ALA A 98 1.89 7.83 6.05
N THR A 99 3.17 7.50 6.16
CA THR A 99 3.73 6.22 5.73
C THR A 99 3.18 5.07 6.57
N VAL A 100 3.18 5.19 7.90
CA VAL A 100 2.64 4.16 8.81
C VAL A 100 1.15 3.95 8.57
N THR A 101 0.38 5.03 8.43
CA THR A 101 -1.05 4.99 8.12
C THR A 101 -1.31 4.21 6.82
N LYS A 102 -0.50 4.47 5.79
CA LYS A 102 -0.60 3.76 4.51
C LYS A 102 -0.24 2.28 4.64
N LEU A 103 0.78 1.92 5.39
CA LEU A 103 1.16 0.53 5.61
C LEU A 103 0.05 -0.25 6.34
N ILE A 104 -0.56 0.33 7.36
CA ILE A 104 -1.71 -0.26 8.05
C ILE A 104 -2.86 -0.48 7.05
N ARG A 105 -3.18 0.51 6.22
CA ARG A 105 -4.21 0.37 5.19
C ARG A 105 -3.90 -0.76 4.20
N ASN A 106 -2.65 -0.98 3.86
CA ASN A 106 -2.24 -2.06 2.95
C ASN A 106 -2.49 -3.45 3.53
N THR A 107 -2.48 -3.62 4.86
CA THR A 107 -2.78 -4.93 5.48
C THR A 107 -4.21 -5.38 5.22
N PHE A 108 -5.14 -4.46 4.96
CA PHE A 108 -6.52 -4.79 4.58
C PHE A 108 -6.64 -5.52 3.23
N LEU A 109 -5.59 -5.55 2.40
CA LEU A 109 -5.57 -6.36 1.16
C LEU A 109 -5.82 -7.84 1.46
N ILE A 110 -5.35 -8.34 2.60
CA ILE A 110 -5.54 -9.74 3.02
C ILE A 110 -7.03 -10.10 3.07
N ILE A 111 -7.87 -9.16 3.48
CA ILE A 111 -9.32 -9.36 3.61
C ILE A 111 -10.04 -8.98 2.31
N MET A 112 -9.63 -7.88 1.69
CA MET A 112 -10.34 -7.30 0.54
C MET A 112 -10.24 -8.17 -0.72
N ILE A 113 -9.09 -8.79 -0.99
CA ILE A 113 -8.94 -9.63 -2.19
C ILE A 113 -9.85 -10.86 -2.14
N PRO A 114 -9.86 -11.68 -1.06
CA PRO A 114 -10.82 -12.80 -0.94
C PRO A 114 -12.28 -12.33 -0.97
N LEU A 115 -12.59 -11.20 -0.34
CA LEU A 115 -13.94 -10.66 -0.33
C LEU A 115 -14.43 -10.30 -1.74
N PHE A 116 -13.62 -9.60 -2.54
CA PHE A 116 -13.96 -9.27 -3.93
C PHE A 116 -14.04 -10.52 -4.79
N ALA A 117 -13.17 -11.50 -4.57
CA ALA A 117 -13.24 -12.80 -5.22
C ALA A 117 -14.58 -13.50 -4.95
N PHE A 118 -15.01 -13.51 -3.69
CA PHE A 118 -16.27 -14.11 -3.28
C PHE A 118 -17.48 -13.38 -3.90
N ILE A 119 -17.52 -12.05 -3.81
CA ILE A 119 -18.61 -11.23 -4.37
C ILE A 119 -18.72 -11.43 -5.88
N TYR A 120 -17.59 -11.42 -6.58
CA TYR A 120 -17.56 -11.56 -8.04
C TYR A 120 -18.03 -12.95 -8.48
N ASN A 121 -17.60 -14.01 -7.77
CA ASN A 121 -17.97 -15.39 -8.11
C ASN A 121 -19.39 -15.77 -7.67
N ARG A 122 -19.97 -15.12 -6.66
CA ARG A 122 -21.34 -15.39 -6.18
C ARG A 122 -22.41 -15.15 -7.27
N GLY A 123 -22.16 -14.24 -8.20
CA GLY A 123 -23.08 -13.94 -9.31
C GLY A 123 -22.96 -14.87 -10.52
N ARG A 124 -21.94 -15.76 -10.56
CA ARG A 124 -21.61 -16.65 -11.68
C ARG A 124 -21.61 -18.10 -11.23
N SER A 125 -22.77 -18.60 -10.78
CA SER A 125 -22.89 -20.00 -10.35
C SER A 125 -22.70 -20.97 -11.50
N LYS A 126 -21.92 -22.04 -11.22
CA LYS A 126 -21.90 -23.39 -11.81
C LYS A 126 -20.81 -23.82 -12.77
N GLU A 127 -19.73 -23.12 -12.98
CA GLU A 127 -18.61 -23.77 -13.65
C GLU A 127 -17.33 -23.74 -12.81
N LYS A 128 -16.96 -24.92 -12.30
CA LYS A 128 -15.69 -25.32 -11.63
C LYS A 128 -15.35 -24.59 -10.34
N GLY A 129 -15.40 -25.34 -9.23
CA GLY A 129 -14.99 -24.93 -7.91
C GLY A 129 -13.60 -24.31 -7.89
N TYR A 130 -13.56 -22.99 -7.79
CA TYR A 130 -12.32 -22.28 -7.51
C TYR A 130 -11.96 -22.55 -6.05
N SER A 131 -10.87 -23.26 -5.83
CA SER A 131 -10.29 -23.37 -4.50
C SER A 131 -9.88 -21.97 -4.04
N ILE A 132 -10.35 -21.56 -2.87
CA ILE A 132 -9.96 -20.29 -2.23
C ILE A 132 -8.44 -20.18 -2.11
N LEU A 133 -7.75 -21.32 -1.98
CA LEU A 133 -6.29 -21.41 -1.97
C LEU A 133 -5.61 -20.94 -3.26
N ASN A 134 -6.25 -21.08 -4.42
CA ASN A 134 -5.69 -20.63 -5.71
C ASN A 134 -5.90 -19.12 -5.95
N ILE A 135 -6.73 -18.48 -5.15
CA ILE A 135 -7.04 -17.05 -5.24
C ILE A 135 -6.22 -16.26 -4.23
N PHE A 136 -5.65 -16.95 -3.21
CA PHE A 136 -4.91 -16.30 -2.15
C PHE A 136 -3.60 -15.70 -2.69
N PRO A 137 -3.36 -14.41 -2.48
CA PRO A 137 -2.15 -13.76 -2.96
C PRO A 137 -0.94 -14.20 -2.14
N TYR A 138 -0.19 -15.19 -2.61
CA TYR A 138 0.96 -15.77 -1.91
C TYR A 138 2.03 -14.73 -1.53
N PHE A 139 2.11 -13.61 -2.27
CA PHE A 139 3.02 -12.53 -1.91
C PHE A 139 2.71 -11.90 -0.54
N VAL A 140 1.44 -11.93 -0.12
CA VAL A 140 1.04 -11.42 1.22
C VAL A 140 1.60 -12.32 2.32
N LEU A 141 1.61 -13.66 2.11
CA LEU A 141 2.27 -14.57 3.03
C LEU A 141 3.77 -14.31 3.12
N GLY A 142 4.42 -14.06 1.97
CA GLY A 142 5.82 -13.66 1.93
C GLY A 142 6.07 -12.35 2.71
N PHE A 143 5.20 -11.38 2.56
CA PHE A 143 5.31 -10.10 3.29
C PHE A 143 5.14 -10.29 4.80
N ILE A 144 4.14 -11.06 5.24
CA ILE A 144 3.93 -11.38 6.66
C ILE A 144 5.14 -12.15 7.21
N ALA A 145 5.63 -13.16 6.49
CA ALA A 145 6.82 -13.91 6.88
C ALA A 145 8.03 -12.99 7.06
N MET A 146 8.27 -12.05 6.15
CA MET A 146 9.36 -11.08 6.26
C MET A 146 9.19 -10.12 7.45
N ILE A 147 7.97 -9.70 7.77
CA ILE A 147 7.70 -8.89 8.98
C ILE A 147 8.04 -9.69 10.24
N ILE A 148 7.64 -10.96 10.30
CA ILE A 148 7.93 -11.83 11.45
C ILE A 148 9.43 -12.03 11.58
N VAL A 149 10.12 -12.37 10.49
CA VAL A 149 11.60 -12.53 10.47
C VAL A 149 12.29 -11.26 10.94
N ARG A 150 11.82 -10.09 10.47
CA ARG A 150 12.35 -8.79 10.87
C ARG A 150 12.17 -8.54 12.36
N ASN A 151 10.95 -8.72 12.89
CA ASN A 151 10.65 -8.47 14.29
C ASN A 151 11.40 -9.45 15.22
N LEU A 152 11.45 -10.73 14.86
CA LEU A 152 12.20 -11.72 15.64
C LEU A 152 13.71 -11.44 15.56
N GLY A 153 14.22 -11.10 14.39
CA GLY A 153 15.62 -10.74 14.21
C GLY A 153 16.01 -9.51 15.02
N ASP A 154 15.19 -8.48 15.01
CA ASP A 154 15.44 -7.26 15.80
C ASP A 154 15.40 -7.57 17.33
N GLN A 155 14.52 -8.46 17.79
CA GLN A 155 14.48 -8.84 19.21
C GLN A 155 15.66 -9.71 19.64
N VAL A 156 16.07 -10.66 18.82
CA VAL A 156 17.12 -11.64 19.17
C VAL A 156 18.51 -11.05 18.92
N PHE A 157 18.74 -10.48 17.74
CA PHE A 157 20.11 -10.10 17.32
C PHE A 157 20.48 -8.65 17.67
N VAL A 158 19.54 -7.74 17.85
CA VAL A 158 19.85 -6.37 18.31
C VAL A 158 20.15 -6.36 19.80
N VAL A 159 19.47 -7.20 20.60
CA VAL A 159 19.76 -7.35 22.03
C VAL A 159 21.14 -7.97 22.28
N GLU A 160 21.62 -8.81 21.35
CA GLU A 160 22.96 -9.45 21.43
C GLU A 160 24.08 -8.61 20.78
N ASN A 161 23.83 -7.34 20.35
CA ASN A 161 24.81 -6.49 19.65
C ASN A 161 25.42 -7.14 18.39
N ASN A 162 24.63 -7.88 17.63
CA ASN A 162 25.11 -8.59 16.45
C ASN A 162 25.21 -7.64 15.23
N ASP A 163 26.41 -7.14 14.98
CA ASP A 163 26.70 -6.22 13.87
C ASP A 163 26.34 -6.80 12.49
N ASN A 164 26.39 -8.12 12.34
CA ASN A 164 26.04 -8.79 11.07
C ASN A 164 24.56 -8.61 10.70
N TRP A 165 23.65 -8.63 11.68
CA TRP A 165 22.23 -8.40 11.44
C TRP A 165 21.97 -6.96 10.98
N ILE A 166 22.59 -5.99 11.65
CA ILE A 166 22.48 -4.58 11.31
C ILE A 166 23.04 -4.31 9.91
N GLN A 167 24.19 -4.90 9.56
CA GLN A 167 24.78 -4.78 8.23
C GLN A 167 23.88 -5.40 7.15
N LEU A 168 23.29 -6.56 7.38
CA LEU A 168 22.37 -7.20 6.45
C LEU A 168 21.15 -6.34 6.20
N ILE A 169 20.53 -5.78 7.23
CA ILE A 169 19.40 -4.86 7.11
C ILE A 169 19.77 -3.60 6.34
N ASN A 170 20.95 -3.03 6.61
CA ASN A 170 21.42 -1.84 5.91
C ASN A 170 21.72 -2.12 4.44
N SER A 171 22.26 -3.30 4.12
CA SER A 171 22.49 -3.73 2.74
C SER A 171 21.18 -3.88 1.96
N ILE A 172 20.15 -4.48 2.57
CA ILE A 172 18.82 -4.61 1.98
C ILE A 172 18.19 -3.23 1.75
N LYS A 173 18.29 -2.32 2.73
CA LYS A 173 17.80 -0.93 2.60
C LYS A 173 18.51 -0.19 1.48
N LEU A 174 19.81 -0.38 1.32
CA LEU A 174 20.60 0.26 0.27
C LEU A 174 20.17 -0.26 -1.11
N SER A 175 19.97 -1.57 -1.26
CA SER A 175 19.51 -2.19 -2.50
C SER A 175 18.09 -1.79 -2.90
N SER A 176 17.25 -1.38 -1.94
CA SER A 176 15.87 -0.92 -2.20
C SER A 176 15.78 0.55 -2.62
N LYS A 177 16.89 1.30 -2.57
CA LYS A 177 16.95 2.72 -2.98
C LYS A 177 17.31 2.91 -4.46
N ILE A 178 17.55 1.81 -5.21
CA ILE A 178 17.74 1.79 -6.65
C ILE A 178 16.39 1.54 -7.32
#